data_6a688ccc9e24b8498afe22acf53132a6
#
_entry.id   6a688ccc9e24b8498afe22acf53132a6
#
_cell.length_a   1.000
_cell.length_b   1.000
_cell.length_c   1.000
_cell.angle_alpha   90.00
_cell.angle_beta   90.00
_cell.angle_gamma   90.00
#
_symmetry.space_group_name_H-M   'P 1'
#
loop_
_entity.id
_entity.type
_entity.pdbx_description
1 polymer ?
#
loop_
_entity_poly.entity_id
_entity_poly.type
_entity_poly.pdbx_seq_one_letter_code
_entity_poly.pdbx_strand_id
1 'polypeptide(L)'
;MTEPFGRRYVKRETAQARAYSQAVVTLGGTIVWLAGQVGASDMSGRSLAGDFDGQVREIFSRLGHTLEEAGGKLADMVTMTVFITDARHGDRFTQLRKEIFGDNFPASALITVAGLARPEMLVEVQGIAVIG
;
A
#
# COMPACT_ATOMS: atom_id res chain seq x y z
N MET A 1 -9.80 -26.88 15.51
CA MET A 1 -10.40 -26.56 14.21
C MET A 1 -10.14 -25.09 13.89
N THR A 2 -9.56 -24.79 12.74
CA THR A 2 -9.32 -23.44 12.32
C THR A 2 -10.54 -22.87 11.60
N GLU A 3 -10.84 -21.59 11.82
CA GLU A 3 -11.85 -20.89 11.06
C GLU A 3 -11.49 -20.90 9.57
N PRO A 4 -12.46 -21.08 8.66
CA PRO A 4 -12.18 -20.96 7.24
C PRO A 4 -11.75 -19.53 6.91
N PHE A 5 -10.74 -19.38 6.06
CA PHE A 5 -10.33 -18.08 5.56
C PHE A 5 -11.20 -17.68 4.38
N GLY A 6 -11.65 -16.43 4.38
CA GLY A 6 -12.36 -15.87 3.26
C GLY A 6 -11.98 -14.41 3.04
N ARG A 7 -11.96 -14.01 1.79
CA ARG A 7 -11.73 -12.61 1.40
C ARG A 7 -12.63 -12.24 0.25
N ARG A 8 -13.35 -11.14 0.38
CA ARG A 8 -14.26 -10.65 -0.66
C ARG A 8 -14.05 -9.17 -0.86
N TYR A 9 -13.97 -8.74 -2.11
CA TYR A 9 -13.76 -7.36 -2.48
C TYR A 9 -15.09 -6.73 -2.89
N VAL A 10 -15.46 -5.64 -2.21
CA VAL A 10 -16.62 -4.83 -2.61
C VAL A 10 -16.11 -3.78 -3.58
N LYS A 11 -16.44 -3.96 -4.86
CA LYS A 11 -15.89 -3.15 -5.93
C LYS A 11 -16.92 -2.11 -6.41
N ARG A 12 -16.44 -0.93 -6.76
CA ARG A 12 -17.20 0.12 -7.44
C ARG A 12 -16.41 0.51 -8.68
N GLU A 13 -17.10 0.83 -9.76
CA GLU A 13 -16.44 1.20 -11.01
C GLU A 13 -15.50 2.39 -10.82
N THR A 14 -15.94 3.43 -10.11
CA THR A 14 -15.13 4.61 -9.84
C THR A 14 -13.91 4.30 -8.96
N ALA A 15 -14.06 3.46 -7.95
CA ALA A 15 -12.97 3.04 -7.08
C ALA A 15 -11.97 2.17 -7.84
N GLN A 16 -12.48 1.24 -8.64
CA GLN A 16 -11.64 0.34 -9.44
C GLN A 16 -10.78 1.13 -10.43
N ALA A 17 -11.33 2.16 -11.04
CA ALA A 17 -10.58 3.05 -11.94
C ALA A 17 -9.43 3.77 -11.21
N ARG A 18 -9.56 3.97 -9.90
CA ARG A 18 -8.55 4.61 -9.05
C ARG A 18 -7.68 3.58 -8.30
N ALA A 19 -7.76 2.32 -8.67
CA ALA A 19 -6.95 1.22 -8.13
C ALA A 19 -7.15 1.00 -6.61
N TYR A 20 -8.39 1.12 -6.13
CA TYR A 20 -8.74 0.70 -4.77
C TYR A 20 -10.11 0.02 -4.75
N SER A 21 -10.37 -0.74 -3.69
CA SER A 21 -11.67 -1.34 -3.45
C SER A 21 -12.47 -0.47 -2.49
N GLN A 22 -13.80 -0.45 -2.65
CA GLN A 22 -14.68 0.28 -1.74
C GLN A 22 -14.58 -0.29 -0.33
N ALA A 23 -14.48 -1.61 -0.23
CA ALA A 23 -14.28 -2.32 1.02
C ALA A 23 -13.66 -3.68 0.74
N VAL A 24 -13.03 -4.26 1.73
CA VAL A 24 -12.58 -5.66 1.69
C VAL A 24 -13.17 -6.34 2.93
N VAL A 25 -13.85 -7.47 2.71
CA VAL A 25 -14.45 -8.26 3.78
C VAL A 25 -13.58 -9.49 3.98
N THR A 26 -13.15 -9.74 5.21
CA THR A 26 -12.34 -10.92 5.54
C THR A 26 -13.03 -11.76 6.62
N LEU A 27 -12.76 -13.05 6.56
CA LEU A 27 -13.23 -14.02 7.55
C LEU A 27 -12.04 -14.91 7.90
N GLY A 28 -11.74 -15.07 9.19
CA GLY A 28 -10.61 -15.87 9.65
C GLY A 28 -9.26 -15.25 9.29
N GLY A 29 -8.23 -16.05 9.33
CA GLY A 29 -6.88 -15.62 8.97
C GLY A 29 -6.13 -14.92 10.10
N THR A 30 -4.93 -14.47 9.78
CA THR A 30 -4.04 -13.77 10.72
C THR A 30 -3.90 -12.32 10.29
N ILE A 31 -4.16 -11.40 11.21
CA ILE A 31 -4.04 -9.96 10.95
C ILE A 31 -2.59 -9.54 11.15
N VAL A 32 -2.04 -8.83 10.16
CA VAL A 32 -0.71 -8.23 10.24
C VAL A 32 -0.85 -6.71 10.23
N TRP A 33 -0.41 -6.09 11.31
CA TRP A 33 -0.43 -4.63 11.49
C TRP A 33 0.91 -4.09 10.99
N LEU A 34 0.89 -3.39 9.86
CA LEU A 34 2.11 -2.88 9.25
C LEU A 34 2.40 -1.45 9.71
N ALA A 35 3.65 -1.18 10.04
CA ALA A 35 4.10 0.19 10.29
C ALA A 35 4.05 1.00 9.00
N GLY A 36 3.94 2.32 9.14
CA GLY A 36 4.08 3.24 8.01
C GLY A 36 5.46 3.10 7.38
N GLN A 37 5.51 3.06 6.05
CA GLN A 37 6.73 2.85 5.30
C GLN A 37 6.99 4.01 4.36
N VAL A 38 8.23 4.47 4.35
CA VAL A 38 8.74 5.48 3.41
C VAL A 38 9.89 4.88 2.60
N GLY A 39 10.25 5.52 1.49
CA GLY A 39 11.31 5.03 0.62
C GLY A 39 12.25 6.14 0.17
N ALA A 40 12.74 6.95 1.11
CA ALA A 40 13.65 8.06 0.80
C ALA A 40 14.99 7.60 0.22
N SER A 41 15.35 6.33 0.44
CA SER A 41 16.53 5.71 -0.17
C SER A 41 16.20 4.27 -0.54
N ASP A 42 16.93 3.71 -1.51
CA ASP A 42 16.76 2.31 -1.89
C ASP A 42 17.57 1.38 -0.96
N MET A 43 17.52 0.06 -1.22
CA MET A 43 18.17 -0.95 -0.39
C MET A 43 19.70 -0.84 -0.41
N SER A 44 20.28 -0.19 -1.43
CA SER A 44 21.72 0.04 -1.50
C SER A 44 22.15 1.33 -0.78
N GLY A 45 21.19 2.09 -0.26
CA GLY A 45 21.43 3.37 0.40
C GLY A 45 21.44 4.57 -0.56
N ARG A 46 21.14 4.35 -1.86
CA ARG A 46 21.05 5.43 -2.83
C ARG A 46 19.83 6.29 -2.54
N SER A 47 20.00 7.60 -2.52
CA SER A 47 18.90 8.56 -2.29
C SER A 47 17.88 8.51 -3.41
N LEU A 48 16.60 8.48 -3.03
CA LEU A 48 15.46 8.61 -3.94
C LEU A 48 14.78 9.96 -3.78
N ALA A 49 15.49 10.96 -3.25
CA ALA A 49 14.96 12.33 -3.13
C ALA A 49 14.51 12.84 -4.50
N GLY A 50 13.29 13.40 -4.57
CA GLY A 50 12.71 13.91 -5.81
C GLY A 50 12.19 12.84 -6.78
N ASP A 51 12.40 11.56 -6.49
CA ASP A 51 11.98 10.45 -7.35
C ASP A 51 10.72 9.81 -6.76
N PHE A 52 9.57 10.34 -7.12
CA PHE A 52 8.29 9.85 -6.59
C PHE A 52 8.06 8.38 -6.94
N ASP A 53 8.23 8.01 -8.20
CA ASP A 53 8.05 6.63 -8.66
C ASP A 53 8.97 5.67 -7.92
N GLY A 54 10.25 6.06 -7.78
CA GLY A 54 11.24 5.27 -7.05
C GLY A 54 10.84 5.07 -5.60
N GLN A 55 10.36 6.12 -4.94
CA GLN A 55 9.90 6.03 -3.55
C GLN A 55 8.70 5.09 -3.41
N VAL A 56 7.72 5.19 -4.31
CA VAL A 56 6.54 4.30 -4.28
C VAL A 56 6.96 2.84 -4.46
N ARG A 57 7.79 2.54 -5.45
CA ARG A 57 8.26 1.18 -5.72
C ARG A 57 9.05 0.61 -4.55
N GLU A 58 9.91 1.43 -3.95
CA GLU A 58 10.69 1.03 -2.77
C GLU A 58 9.78 0.71 -1.58
N ILE A 59 8.76 1.55 -1.34
CA ILE A 59 7.79 1.33 -0.26
C ILE A 59 7.11 -0.04 -0.42
N PHE A 60 6.58 -0.34 -1.60
CA PHE A 60 5.88 -1.61 -1.82
C PHE A 60 6.82 -2.80 -1.79
N SER A 61 8.07 -2.64 -2.21
CA SER A 61 9.10 -3.65 -2.05
C SER A 61 9.34 -3.96 -0.57
N ARG A 62 9.47 -2.94 0.27
CA ARG A 62 9.68 -3.10 1.72
C ARG A 62 8.48 -3.73 2.41
N LEU A 63 7.27 -3.30 2.05
CA LEU A 63 6.05 -3.89 2.59
C LEU A 63 5.95 -5.37 2.21
N GLY A 64 6.28 -5.71 0.96
CA GLY A 64 6.31 -7.09 0.50
C GLY A 64 7.29 -7.95 1.28
N HIS A 65 8.50 -7.46 1.54
CA HIS A 65 9.50 -8.18 2.35
C HIS A 65 9.01 -8.40 3.79
N THR A 66 8.43 -7.37 4.41
CA THR A 66 7.88 -7.49 5.76
C THR A 66 6.76 -8.53 5.81
N LEU A 67 5.90 -8.54 4.80
CA LEU A 67 4.81 -9.51 4.72
C LEU A 67 5.33 -10.93 4.51
N GLU A 68 6.38 -11.12 3.72
CA GLU A 68 7.03 -12.43 3.56
C GLU A 68 7.57 -12.93 4.90
N GLU A 69 8.20 -12.08 5.69
CA GLU A 69 8.66 -12.43 7.04
C GLU A 69 7.49 -12.84 7.95
N ALA A 70 6.31 -12.25 7.74
CA ALA A 70 5.11 -12.58 8.50
C ALA A 70 4.37 -13.82 7.96
N GLY A 71 4.85 -14.41 6.87
CA GLY A 71 4.23 -15.58 6.26
C GLY A 71 3.21 -15.29 5.17
N GLY A 72 3.18 -14.07 4.65
CA GLY A 72 2.24 -13.65 3.61
C GLY A 72 2.92 -13.02 2.41
N LYS A 73 2.18 -12.17 1.73
CA LYS A 73 2.65 -11.48 0.52
C LYS A 73 1.90 -10.15 0.36
N LEU A 74 2.38 -9.32 -0.54
CA LEU A 74 1.82 -7.98 -0.76
C LEU A 74 0.32 -8.02 -1.09
N ALA A 75 -0.12 -9.03 -1.86
CA ALA A 75 -1.53 -9.20 -2.21
C ALA A 75 -2.44 -9.47 -1.00
N ASP A 76 -1.87 -9.77 0.16
CA ASP A 76 -2.64 -9.96 1.40
C ASP A 76 -3.02 -8.64 2.08
N MET A 77 -2.54 -7.51 1.60
CA MET A 77 -2.96 -6.20 2.12
C MET A 77 -4.43 -5.97 1.83
N VAL A 78 -5.20 -5.66 2.86
CA VAL A 78 -6.65 -5.44 2.75
C VAL A 78 -7.03 -3.96 2.85
N THR A 79 -6.19 -3.16 3.48
CA THR A 79 -6.39 -1.71 3.52
C THR A 79 -5.05 -1.00 3.59
N MET A 80 -5.02 0.22 3.07
CA MET A 80 -3.87 1.11 3.22
C MET A 80 -4.33 2.56 3.27
N THR A 81 -3.58 3.37 3.98
CA THR A 81 -3.67 4.82 3.92
C THR A 81 -2.39 5.33 3.26
N VAL A 82 -2.55 6.14 2.25
CA VAL A 82 -1.44 6.71 1.48
C VAL A 82 -1.37 8.19 1.76
N PHE A 83 -0.20 8.64 2.22
CA PHE A 83 0.07 10.05 2.49
C PHE A 83 1.01 10.57 1.44
N ILE A 84 0.64 11.66 0.77
CA ILE A 84 1.48 12.32 -0.22
C ILE A 84 1.65 13.79 0.16
N THR A 85 2.81 14.37 -0.15
CA THR A 85 3.09 15.77 0.20
C THR A 85 2.64 16.75 -0.86
N ASP A 86 2.21 16.27 -2.03
CA ASP A 86 1.73 17.08 -3.13
C ASP A 86 0.57 16.36 -3.81
N ALA A 87 -0.59 17.00 -3.86
CA ALA A 87 -1.80 16.42 -4.47
C ALA A 87 -1.59 16.04 -5.94
N ARG A 88 -0.66 16.69 -6.64
CA ARG A 88 -0.35 16.38 -8.05
C ARG A 88 0.22 14.98 -8.25
N HIS A 89 0.72 14.34 -7.19
CA HIS A 89 1.22 12.96 -7.25
C HIS A 89 0.10 11.91 -7.19
N GLY A 90 -1.15 12.32 -6.96
CA GLY A 90 -2.25 11.37 -6.74
C GLY A 90 -2.52 10.46 -7.92
N ASP A 91 -2.59 11.02 -9.14
CA ASP A 91 -2.87 10.21 -10.34
C ASP A 91 -1.72 9.25 -10.64
N ARG A 92 -0.48 9.70 -10.46
CA ARG A 92 0.68 8.83 -10.68
C ARG A 92 0.71 7.70 -9.67
N PHE A 93 0.41 7.98 -8.40
CA PHE A 93 0.31 6.93 -7.39
C PHE A 93 -0.72 5.87 -7.79
N THR A 94 -1.88 6.29 -8.25
CA THR A 94 -2.95 5.39 -8.70
C THR A 94 -2.46 4.46 -9.83
N GLN A 95 -1.73 5.00 -10.82
CA GLN A 95 -1.18 4.20 -11.91
C GLN A 95 -0.19 3.14 -11.39
N LEU A 96 0.71 3.55 -10.49
CA LEU A 96 1.71 2.65 -9.92
C LEU A 96 1.05 1.54 -9.10
N ARG A 97 0.05 1.88 -8.28
CA ARG A 97 -0.68 0.89 -7.49
C ARG A 97 -1.41 -0.11 -8.38
N LYS A 98 -1.98 0.36 -9.49
CA LYS A 98 -2.63 -0.52 -10.46
C LYS A 98 -1.64 -1.54 -11.05
N GLU A 99 -0.44 -1.09 -11.41
CA GLU A 99 0.61 -1.97 -11.91
C GLU A 99 1.01 -3.03 -10.87
N ILE A 100 1.14 -2.60 -9.62
CA ILE A 100 1.65 -3.45 -8.54
C ILE A 100 0.63 -4.50 -8.10
N PHE A 101 -0.63 -4.12 -7.94
CA PHE A 101 -1.68 -5.01 -7.43
C PHE A 101 -2.50 -5.68 -8.52
N GLY A 102 -2.60 -5.10 -9.70
CA GLY A 102 -3.33 -5.67 -10.83
C GLY A 102 -4.82 -5.42 -10.79
N ASP A 103 -5.57 -6.15 -9.99
CA ASP A 103 -7.04 -6.10 -10.01
C ASP A 103 -7.68 -6.08 -8.61
N ASN A 104 -7.28 -6.98 -7.73
CA ASN A 104 -7.85 -7.06 -6.37
C ASN A 104 -7.14 -6.07 -5.47
N PHE A 105 -7.65 -4.84 -5.44
CA PHE A 105 -7.03 -3.74 -4.72
C PHE A 105 -7.46 -3.70 -3.26
N PRO A 106 -6.56 -3.29 -2.33
CA PRO A 106 -6.97 -2.99 -0.96
C PRO A 106 -7.95 -1.82 -0.92
N ALA A 107 -8.73 -1.74 0.14
CA ALA A 107 -9.42 -0.50 0.48
C ALA A 107 -8.36 0.57 0.77
N SER A 108 -8.63 1.83 0.43
CA SER A 108 -7.60 2.85 0.58
C SER A 108 -8.19 4.25 0.74
N ALA A 109 -7.46 5.08 1.46
CA ALA A 109 -7.62 6.54 1.40
C ALA A 109 -6.29 7.13 0.92
N LEU A 110 -6.37 8.17 0.10
CA LEU A 110 -5.23 8.94 -0.38
C LEU A 110 -5.34 10.35 0.19
N ILE A 111 -4.36 10.76 0.98
CA ILE A 111 -4.43 11.99 1.76
C ILE A 111 -3.21 12.85 1.48
N THR A 112 -3.43 14.12 1.13
CA THR A 112 -2.34 15.10 1.02
C THR A 112 -2.06 15.69 2.38
N VAL A 113 -0.78 15.69 2.77
CA VAL A 113 -0.32 16.20 4.06
C VAL A 113 0.70 17.33 3.86
N ALA A 114 0.91 18.14 4.89
CA ALA A 114 1.85 19.26 4.84
C ALA A 114 3.30 18.79 4.72
N GLY A 115 3.63 17.62 5.24
CA GLY A 115 4.97 17.05 5.19
C GLY A 115 5.01 15.72 5.93
N LEU A 116 6.09 15.00 5.75
CA LEU A 116 6.39 13.76 6.43
C LEU A 116 7.58 13.96 7.37
N ALA A 117 8.16 12.88 7.89
CA ALA A 117 9.21 12.99 8.90
C ALA A 117 10.45 13.75 8.40
N ARG A 118 10.74 13.70 7.09
CA ARG A 118 11.85 14.41 6.46
C ARG A 118 11.40 15.04 5.16
N PRO A 119 12.02 16.18 4.73
CA PRO A 119 11.61 16.91 3.51
C PRO A 119 11.72 16.08 2.23
N GLU A 120 12.66 15.15 2.13
CA GLU A 120 12.86 14.32 0.95
C GLU A 120 11.80 13.23 0.79
N MET A 121 11.01 12.97 1.83
CA MET A 121 9.94 11.98 1.79
C MET A 121 8.72 12.58 1.11
N LEU A 122 8.32 12.00 -0.02
CA LEU A 122 7.19 12.47 -0.83
C LEU A 122 5.92 11.65 -0.58
N VAL A 123 6.07 10.45 -0.06
CA VAL A 123 4.98 9.49 0.10
C VAL A 123 5.25 8.55 1.25
N GLU A 124 4.20 8.19 1.97
CA GLU A 124 4.23 7.18 3.03
C GLU A 124 3.00 6.29 2.89
N VAL A 125 3.14 5.00 3.12
CA VAL A 125 2.03 4.05 3.07
C VAL A 125 1.96 3.29 4.39
N GLN A 126 0.78 3.24 4.98
CA GLN A 126 0.48 2.43 6.15
C GLN A 126 -0.68 1.50 5.82
N GLY A 127 -0.67 0.30 6.33
CA GLY A 127 -1.75 -0.63 6.01
C GLY A 127 -1.84 -1.82 6.95
N ILE A 128 -2.80 -2.68 6.62
CA ILE A 128 -3.11 -3.89 7.36
C ILE A 128 -3.28 -5.00 6.33
N ALA A 129 -2.72 -6.18 6.63
CA ALA A 129 -2.89 -7.37 5.82
C ALA A 129 -3.61 -8.46 6.62
N VAL A 130 -4.25 -9.38 5.92
CA VAL A 130 -4.86 -10.58 6.51
C VAL A 130 -4.36 -11.76 5.71
N ILE A 131 -3.67 -12.68 6.40
CA ILE A 131 -3.05 -13.86 5.81
C ILE A 131 -3.95 -15.06 6.09
N GLY A 132 -4.27 -15.80 5.04
CA GLY A 132 -5.09 -17.00 5.14
C GLY A 132 -4.35 -18.24 5.59
#